data_b1a1b3765ca7527819e776f2b4b4ea54
#
_entry.id   b1a1b3765ca7527819e776f2b4b4ea54
#
_cell.length_a   1.000
_cell.length_b   1.000
_cell.length_c   1.000
_cell.angle_alpha   90.00
_cell.angle_beta   90.00
_cell.angle_gamma   90.00
#
_symmetry.space_group_name_H-M   'P 1'
#
loop_
_entity.id
_entity.type
_entity.pdbx_description
1 polymer ?
#
loop_
_entity_poly.entity_id
_entity_poly.type
_entity_poly.pdbx_seq_one_letter_code
_entity_poly.pdbx_strand_id
1 'polypeptide(L)'
;NDYFLRERPEDIAWHTEAIADFESDGAPLILLKQSSESLIANATQIFVHAANTSNVFSRVCAALELLDLSINDARIYSGTDGATLDTFFVLKADGNPVDSDPDTLHLIETSIFKALTATSISTNQQRITRTLRSFLSPTEITFIEDEGRNLTIMEISSPDRPGLLAQIGQILDRSD
;
A
#
# COMPACT_ATOMS: atom_id res chain seq x y z
N ASN A 1 -19.98 1.01 5.37
CA ASN A 1 -18.80 0.65 4.57
C ASN A 1 -17.90 1.88 4.52
N ASP A 2 -16.77 1.82 5.18
CA ASP A 2 -15.84 2.95 5.37
C ASP A 2 -15.26 3.46 4.05
N TYR A 3 -15.16 2.60 3.04
CA TYR A 3 -14.69 2.97 1.70
C TYR A 3 -15.41 4.21 1.15
N PHE A 4 -16.75 4.20 1.10
CA PHE A 4 -17.53 5.32 0.57
C PHE A 4 -17.52 6.60 1.44
N LEU A 5 -17.05 6.49 2.69
CA LEU A 5 -16.91 7.62 3.60
C LEU A 5 -15.53 8.28 3.54
N ARG A 6 -14.53 7.55 3.09
CA ARG A 6 -13.12 7.98 3.13
C ARG A 6 -12.53 8.25 1.76
N GLU A 7 -13.07 7.62 0.71
CA GLU A 7 -12.64 7.86 -0.66
C GLU A 7 -13.37 9.06 -1.28
N ARG A 8 -12.70 9.75 -2.19
CA ARG A 8 -13.28 10.86 -2.94
C ARG A 8 -14.25 10.36 -4.00
N PRO A 9 -15.33 11.11 -4.29
CA PRO A 9 -16.28 10.70 -5.34
C PRO A 9 -15.64 10.39 -6.69
N GLU A 10 -14.62 11.15 -7.09
CA GLU A 10 -13.90 10.96 -8.34
C GLU A 10 -13.10 9.65 -8.36
N ASP A 11 -12.53 9.26 -7.21
CA ASP A 11 -11.79 8.02 -7.07
C ASP A 11 -12.74 6.82 -7.03
N ILE A 12 -13.87 6.95 -6.34
CA ILE A 12 -14.93 5.92 -6.35
C ILE A 12 -15.43 5.67 -7.78
N ALA A 13 -15.69 6.73 -8.56
CA ALA A 13 -16.11 6.60 -9.95
C ALA A 13 -15.05 5.88 -10.79
N TRP A 14 -13.80 6.29 -10.68
CA TRP A 14 -12.68 5.67 -11.40
C TRP A 14 -12.48 4.19 -11.04
N HIS A 15 -12.52 3.84 -9.75
CA HIS A 15 -12.43 2.46 -9.29
C HIS A 15 -13.61 1.62 -9.80
N THR A 16 -14.83 2.16 -9.72
CA THR A 16 -16.05 1.46 -10.12
C THR A 16 -16.06 1.17 -11.62
N GLU A 17 -15.72 2.16 -12.45
CA GLU A 17 -15.63 1.99 -13.90
C GLU A 17 -14.62 0.90 -14.27
N ALA A 18 -13.43 0.97 -13.69
CA ALA A 18 -12.39 -0.01 -13.96
C ALA A 18 -12.74 -1.43 -13.51
N ILE A 19 -13.39 -1.58 -12.35
CA ILE A 19 -13.82 -2.90 -11.85
C ILE A 19 -14.95 -3.46 -12.74
N ALA A 20 -15.89 -2.60 -13.19
CA ALA A 20 -17.01 -3.03 -14.04
C ALA A 20 -16.54 -3.55 -15.40
N ASP A 21 -15.49 -2.97 -15.97
CA ASP A 21 -14.91 -3.34 -17.25
C ASP A 21 -13.87 -4.49 -17.13
N PHE A 22 -13.49 -4.83 -15.89
CA PHE A 22 -12.46 -5.84 -15.64
C PHE A 22 -13.05 -7.25 -15.63
N GLU A 23 -12.78 -8.00 -16.70
CA GLU A 23 -13.05 -9.44 -16.75
C GLU A 23 -12.00 -10.20 -15.93
N SER A 24 -12.30 -10.43 -14.64
CA SER A 24 -11.41 -11.14 -13.74
C SER A 24 -11.49 -12.64 -13.96
N ASP A 25 -10.37 -13.23 -14.38
CA ASP A 25 -10.11 -14.66 -14.33
C ASP A 25 -9.33 -15.06 -13.03
N GLY A 26 -9.43 -14.22 -12.00
CA GLY A 26 -8.68 -14.33 -10.75
C GLY A 26 -7.40 -13.50 -10.70
N ALA A 27 -7.09 -12.75 -11.76
CA ALA A 27 -5.97 -11.82 -11.78
C ALA A 27 -6.27 -10.56 -10.95
N PRO A 28 -5.27 -9.90 -10.33
CA PRO A 28 -5.45 -8.61 -9.70
C PRO A 28 -5.58 -7.49 -10.74
N LEU A 29 -6.46 -6.51 -10.47
CA LEU A 29 -6.53 -5.25 -11.21
C LEU A 29 -5.61 -4.23 -10.53
N ILE A 30 -4.73 -3.61 -11.31
CA ILE A 30 -3.80 -2.59 -10.83
C ILE A 30 -3.93 -1.36 -11.73
N LEU A 31 -4.22 -0.22 -11.15
CA LEU A 31 -4.38 1.03 -11.87
C LEU A 31 -3.46 2.10 -11.28
N LEU A 32 -2.91 2.94 -12.14
CA LEU A 32 -2.05 4.03 -11.72
C LEU A 32 -2.52 5.35 -12.32
N LYS A 33 -2.51 6.41 -11.51
CA LYS A 33 -2.71 7.79 -11.97
C LYS A 33 -1.97 8.78 -11.09
N GLN A 34 -1.83 10.01 -11.55
CA GLN A 34 -1.35 11.12 -10.70
C GLN A 34 -2.44 11.49 -9.68
N SER A 35 -2.06 11.62 -8.41
CA SER A 35 -2.99 12.07 -7.38
C SER A 35 -3.44 13.51 -7.62
N SER A 36 -4.73 13.75 -7.45
CA SER A 36 -5.34 15.09 -7.47
C SER A 36 -5.63 15.62 -6.05
N GLU A 37 -5.27 14.88 -4.99
CA GLU A 37 -5.48 15.30 -3.61
C GLU A 37 -4.43 16.34 -3.19
N SER A 38 -4.89 17.45 -2.60
CA SER A 38 -4.01 18.57 -2.22
C SER A 38 -3.00 18.21 -1.12
N LEU A 39 -3.36 17.29 -0.20
CA LEU A 39 -2.49 16.88 0.90
C LEU A 39 -1.36 15.93 0.47
N ILE A 40 -1.57 15.22 -0.63
CA ILE A 40 -0.62 14.27 -1.23
C ILE A 40 -0.46 14.60 -2.72
N ALA A 41 -0.45 15.91 -3.02
CA ALA A 41 -0.25 16.42 -4.37
C ALA A 41 1.06 15.88 -4.96
N ASN A 42 1.00 15.52 -6.23
CA ASN A 42 2.10 14.93 -6.99
C ASN A 42 2.48 13.48 -6.63
N ALA A 43 1.84 12.83 -5.65
CA ALA A 43 2.02 11.39 -5.47
C ALA A 43 1.39 10.61 -6.63
N THR A 44 1.95 9.47 -6.95
CA THR A 44 1.29 8.50 -7.83
C THR A 44 0.30 7.70 -6.99
N GLN A 45 -0.96 7.73 -7.38
CA GLN A 45 -2.03 6.93 -6.78
C GLN A 45 -2.06 5.57 -7.48
N ILE A 46 -1.95 4.51 -6.70
CA ILE A 46 -1.99 3.12 -7.17
C ILE A 46 -3.21 2.46 -6.53
N PHE A 47 -4.17 2.07 -7.34
CA PHE A 47 -5.32 1.29 -6.91
C PHE A 47 -5.10 -0.19 -7.21
N VAL A 48 -5.39 -1.03 -6.22
CA VAL A 48 -5.28 -2.49 -6.32
C VAL A 48 -6.60 -3.11 -5.92
N HIS A 49 -7.19 -3.89 -6.82
CA HIS A 49 -8.33 -4.75 -6.52
C HIS A 49 -7.91 -6.20 -6.74
N ALA A 50 -8.01 -7.02 -5.71
CA ALA A 50 -7.64 -8.42 -5.75
C ALA A 50 -8.67 -9.25 -4.98
N ALA A 51 -9.15 -10.32 -5.61
CA ALA A 51 -10.04 -11.29 -4.99
C ALA A 51 -9.24 -12.52 -4.56
N ASN A 52 -9.56 -13.08 -3.40
CA ASN A 52 -8.96 -14.33 -2.90
C ASN A 52 -7.42 -14.32 -2.78
N THR A 53 -6.81 -13.13 -2.66
CA THR A 53 -5.36 -12.98 -2.50
C THR A 53 -5.07 -12.58 -1.05
N SER A 54 -4.29 -13.39 -0.35
CA SER A 54 -3.85 -13.09 1.01
C SER A 54 -2.66 -12.11 1.00
N ASN A 55 -2.54 -11.33 2.07
CA ASN A 55 -1.39 -10.46 2.31
C ASN A 55 -1.19 -9.40 1.20
N VAL A 56 -2.26 -8.86 0.62
CA VAL A 56 -2.18 -7.87 -0.48
C VAL A 56 -1.35 -6.66 -0.05
N PHE A 57 -1.66 -6.08 1.12
CA PHE A 57 -0.93 -4.92 1.65
C PHE A 57 0.58 -5.17 1.75
N SER A 58 0.99 -6.24 2.43
CA SER A 58 2.40 -6.55 2.64
C SER A 58 3.14 -6.89 1.34
N ARG A 59 2.46 -7.50 0.37
CA ARG A 59 3.01 -7.80 -0.96
C ARG A 59 3.23 -6.55 -1.80
N VAL A 60 2.26 -5.63 -1.80
CA VAL A 60 2.38 -4.35 -2.49
C VAL A 60 3.49 -3.51 -1.87
N CYS A 61 3.53 -3.39 -0.53
CA CYS A 61 4.61 -2.69 0.17
C CYS A 61 5.99 -3.23 -0.20
N ALA A 62 6.17 -4.56 -0.24
CA ALA A 62 7.43 -5.18 -0.62
C ALA A 62 7.82 -4.90 -2.09
N ALA A 63 6.84 -4.88 -3.01
CA ALA A 63 7.08 -4.57 -4.42
C ALA A 63 7.51 -3.11 -4.62
N LEU A 64 6.84 -2.17 -3.96
CA LEU A 64 7.13 -0.74 -4.04
C LEU A 64 8.51 -0.42 -3.44
N GLU A 65 8.87 -1.07 -2.34
CA GLU A 65 10.19 -0.93 -1.74
C GLU A 65 11.32 -1.40 -2.66
N LEU A 66 11.13 -2.53 -3.37
CA LEU A 66 12.11 -3.01 -4.34
C LEU A 66 12.36 -2.02 -5.50
N LEU A 67 11.42 -1.11 -5.74
CA LEU A 67 11.50 -0.04 -6.73
C LEU A 67 11.99 1.29 -6.13
N ASP A 68 12.42 1.28 -4.85
CA ASP A 68 12.87 2.49 -4.12
C ASP A 68 11.78 3.58 -4.07
N LEU A 69 10.51 3.15 -3.90
CA LEU A 69 9.37 4.03 -3.76
C LEU A 69 8.93 4.13 -2.30
N SER A 70 8.61 5.35 -1.85
CA SER A 70 8.13 5.67 -0.52
C SER A 70 6.60 5.72 -0.50
N ILE A 71 5.96 4.99 0.41
CA ILE A 71 4.52 5.01 0.62
C ILE A 71 4.21 6.12 1.63
N ASN A 72 3.47 7.14 1.19
CA ASN A 72 3.10 8.30 2.00
C ASN A 72 1.72 8.15 2.66
N ASP A 73 0.81 7.45 1.99
CA ASP A 73 -0.52 7.12 2.51
C ASP A 73 -0.98 5.79 1.91
N ALA A 74 -1.79 5.05 2.65
CA ALA A 74 -2.42 3.84 2.18
C ALA A 74 -3.82 3.70 2.78
N ARG A 75 -4.80 3.38 1.95
CA ARG A 75 -6.18 3.13 2.33
C ARG A 75 -6.54 1.71 1.96
N ILE A 76 -6.80 0.92 2.95
CA ILE A 76 -6.98 -0.53 2.83
C ILE A 76 -8.41 -0.89 3.21
N TYR A 77 -9.12 -1.54 2.30
CA TYR A 77 -10.51 -1.95 2.51
C TYR A 77 -10.69 -3.41 2.09
N SER A 78 -11.19 -4.21 3.00
CA SER A 78 -11.56 -5.61 2.72
C SER A 78 -13.06 -5.74 2.58
N GLY A 79 -13.52 -6.34 1.50
CA GLY A 79 -14.90 -6.73 1.30
C GLY A 79 -15.27 -7.99 2.06
N THR A 80 -16.55 -8.20 2.31
CA THR A 80 -17.07 -9.41 2.95
C THR A 80 -16.93 -10.66 2.07
N ASP A 81 -16.65 -10.48 0.80
CA ASP A 81 -16.40 -11.49 -0.22
C ASP A 81 -14.91 -11.89 -0.35
N GLY A 82 -14.05 -11.30 0.49
CA GLY A 82 -12.61 -11.51 0.45
C GLY A 82 -11.88 -10.72 -0.63
N ALA A 83 -12.56 -9.82 -1.34
CA ALA A 83 -11.92 -8.89 -2.26
C ALA A 83 -11.37 -7.66 -1.51
N THR A 84 -10.29 -7.08 -2.00
CA THR A 84 -9.72 -5.84 -1.46
C THR A 84 -9.91 -4.68 -2.43
N LEU A 85 -9.99 -3.47 -1.87
CA LEU A 85 -10.01 -2.20 -2.59
C LEU A 85 -8.94 -1.31 -1.94
N ASP A 86 -7.70 -1.50 -2.32
CA ASP A 86 -6.56 -0.87 -1.66
C ASP A 86 -6.01 0.27 -2.53
N THR A 87 -5.77 1.42 -1.91
CA THR A 87 -5.20 2.59 -2.58
C THR A 87 -3.91 3.00 -1.88
N PHE A 88 -2.81 3.11 -2.62
CA PHE A 88 -1.51 3.56 -2.14
C PHE A 88 -1.14 4.88 -2.82
N PHE A 89 -0.52 5.78 -2.06
CA PHE A 89 0.01 7.03 -2.56
C PHE A 89 1.52 7.03 -2.40
N VAL A 90 2.24 7.07 -3.51
CA VAL A 90 3.69 6.86 -3.52
C VAL A 90 4.45 8.03 -4.15
N LEU A 91 5.65 8.25 -3.63
CA LEU A 91 6.68 9.14 -4.16
C LEU A 91 7.97 8.34 -4.32
N LYS A 92 8.94 8.91 -5.01
CA LYS A 92 10.33 8.42 -4.98
C LYS A 92 10.91 8.57 -3.57
N ALA A 93 11.95 7.82 -3.23
CA ALA A 93 12.59 7.88 -1.91
C ALA A 93 13.15 9.26 -1.56
N ASP A 94 13.44 10.10 -2.56
CA ASP A 94 13.88 11.48 -2.38
C ASP A 94 12.72 12.48 -2.20
N GLY A 95 11.46 12.00 -2.15
CA GLY A 95 10.23 12.78 -2.00
C GLY A 95 9.76 13.44 -3.31
N ASN A 96 10.42 13.21 -4.43
CA ASN A 96 9.98 13.68 -5.72
C ASN A 96 8.84 12.84 -6.31
N PRO A 97 8.01 13.40 -7.20
CA PRO A 97 7.02 12.63 -7.94
C PRO A 97 7.63 11.47 -8.71
N VAL A 98 6.89 10.38 -8.84
CA VAL A 98 7.25 9.29 -9.74
C VAL A 98 7.10 9.77 -11.18
N ASP A 99 8.00 9.37 -12.06
CA ASP A 99 7.93 9.73 -13.48
C ASP A 99 6.68 9.13 -14.11
N SER A 100 5.94 9.96 -14.85
CA SER A 100 4.68 9.56 -15.49
C SER A 100 4.89 8.96 -16.87
N ASP A 101 6.13 8.57 -17.22
CA ASP A 101 6.39 7.92 -18.49
C ASP A 101 5.82 6.48 -18.47
N PRO A 102 5.40 5.97 -19.65
CA PRO A 102 4.75 4.66 -19.74
C PRO A 102 5.62 3.50 -19.24
N ASP A 103 6.93 3.58 -19.41
CA ASP A 103 7.85 2.49 -19.05
C ASP A 103 7.96 2.39 -17.52
N THR A 104 8.06 3.52 -16.82
CA THR A 104 8.08 3.58 -15.34
C THR A 104 6.74 3.08 -14.77
N LEU A 105 5.62 3.56 -15.28
CA LEU A 105 4.30 3.12 -14.80
C LEU A 105 4.08 1.63 -15.03
N HIS A 106 4.48 1.11 -16.20
CA HIS A 106 4.39 -0.32 -16.51
C HIS A 106 5.32 -1.18 -15.64
N LEU A 107 6.50 -0.66 -15.29
CA LEU A 107 7.40 -1.34 -14.35
C LEU A 107 6.77 -1.49 -12.98
N ILE A 108 6.12 -0.45 -12.45
CA ILE A 108 5.42 -0.48 -11.17
C ILE A 108 4.27 -1.49 -11.21
N GLU A 109 3.40 -1.39 -12.21
CA GLU A 109 2.28 -2.30 -12.41
C GLU A 109 2.74 -3.76 -12.45
N THR A 110 3.73 -4.07 -13.31
CA THR A 110 4.26 -5.43 -13.48
C THR A 110 4.90 -5.95 -12.19
N SER A 111 5.58 -5.10 -11.42
CA SER A 111 6.22 -5.49 -10.16
C SER A 111 5.19 -5.84 -9.10
N ILE A 112 4.13 -5.05 -8.97
CA ILE A 112 3.01 -5.33 -8.07
C ILE A 112 2.29 -6.60 -8.50
N PHE A 113 1.98 -6.76 -9.79
CA PHE A 113 1.34 -7.96 -10.33
C PHE A 113 2.13 -9.22 -10.00
N LYS A 114 3.44 -9.20 -10.21
CA LYS A 114 4.33 -10.32 -9.86
C LYS A 114 4.31 -10.63 -8.37
N ALA A 115 4.31 -9.61 -7.52
CA ALA A 115 4.27 -9.80 -6.08
C ALA A 115 2.94 -10.41 -5.62
N LEU A 116 1.81 -9.99 -6.20
CA LEU A 116 0.49 -10.50 -5.87
C LEU A 116 0.26 -11.94 -6.34
N THR A 117 0.83 -12.31 -7.48
CA THR A 117 0.69 -13.66 -8.07
C THR A 117 1.79 -14.64 -7.63
N ALA A 118 2.83 -14.17 -6.95
CA ALA A 118 3.91 -15.02 -6.45
C ALA A 118 3.43 -15.98 -5.33
N THR A 119 4.04 -17.15 -5.25
CA THR A 119 3.76 -18.16 -4.20
C THR A 119 4.29 -17.73 -2.82
N SER A 120 5.26 -16.82 -2.77
CA SER A 120 5.87 -16.32 -1.53
C SER A 120 6.19 -14.83 -1.64
N ILE A 121 6.16 -14.13 -0.48
CA ILE A 121 6.54 -12.72 -0.41
C ILE A 121 8.06 -12.61 -0.45
N SER A 122 8.59 -11.94 -1.46
CA SER A 122 10.01 -11.57 -1.51
C SER A 122 10.20 -10.28 -0.72
N THR A 123 10.66 -10.36 0.50
CA THR A 123 11.05 -9.18 1.29
C THR A 123 12.55 -8.94 1.12
N ASN A 124 12.91 -7.71 0.80
CA ASN A 124 14.31 -7.30 0.80
C ASN A 124 14.76 -7.13 2.26
N GLN A 125 15.21 -8.22 2.89
CA GLN A 125 15.84 -8.14 4.19
C GLN A 125 17.26 -7.57 4.04
N GLN A 126 17.37 -6.30 3.67
CA GLN A 126 18.64 -5.59 3.78
C GLN A 126 19.02 -5.58 5.28
N ARG A 127 20.12 -6.28 5.58
CA ARG A 127 20.70 -6.27 6.93
C ARG A 127 21.04 -4.83 7.29
N ILE A 128 20.33 -4.29 8.27
CA ILE A 128 20.68 -3.00 8.89
C ILE A 128 22.16 -3.06 9.26
N THR A 129 22.96 -2.17 8.70
CA THR A 129 24.38 -2.09 9.03
C THR A 129 24.58 -1.84 10.51
N ARG A 130 25.65 -2.38 11.11
CA ARG A 130 25.92 -2.29 12.57
C ARG A 130 25.95 -0.85 13.06
N THR A 131 26.33 0.10 12.21
CA THR A 131 26.40 1.54 12.49
C THR A 131 24.99 2.16 12.67
N LEU A 132 24.01 1.76 11.87
CA LEU A 132 22.63 2.24 11.98
C LEU A 132 21.93 1.71 13.23
N ARG A 133 22.29 0.51 13.74
CA ARG A 133 21.72 -0.05 14.97
C ARG A 133 22.00 0.79 16.23
N SER A 134 23.09 1.53 16.26
CA SER A 134 23.49 2.34 17.42
C SER A 134 22.67 3.63 17.60
N PHE A 135 21.91 4.04 16.56
CA PHE A 135 21.10 5.26 16.56
C PHE A 135 19.59 4.98 16.47
N LEU A 136 19.17 3.71 16.55
CA LEU A 136 17.77 3.35 16.47
C LEU A 136 17.09 3.61 17.82
N SER A 137 16.13 4.53 17.84
CA SER A 137 15.14 4.62 18.91
C SER A 137 14.32 3.32 18.99
N PRO A 138 13.89 2.90 20.17
CA PRO A 138 13.00 1.75 20.30
C PRO A 138 11.70 2.02 19.52
N THR A 139 11.11 0.95 18.97
CA THR A 139 9.76 1.03 18.42
C THR A 139 8.76 1.22 19.54
N GLU A 140 7.92 2.23 19.45
CA GLU A 140 6.84 2.53 20.40
C GLU A 140 5.50 2.29 19.69
N ILE A 141 4.56 1.67 20.41
CA ILE A 141 3.21 1.42 19.92
C ILE A 141 2.23 1.99 20.93
N THR A 142 1.33 2.85 20.45
CA THR A 142 0.29 3.47 21.28
C THR A 142 -1.07 3.18 20.67
N PHE A 143 -2.07 2.88 21.52
CA PHE A 143 -3.46 2.71 21.11
C PHE A 143 -4.28 3.87 21.63
N ILE A 144 -5.07 4.49 20.77
CA ILE A 144 -5.95 5.61 21.08
C ILE A 144 -7.37 5.20 20.68
N GLU A 145 -8.31 5.29 21.63
CA GLU A 145 -9.73 5.05 21.35
C GLU A 145 -10.39 6.34 20.88
N ASP A 146 -10.96 6.33 19.67
CA ASP A 146 -11.81 7.39 19.14
C ASP A 146 -13.27 6.98 19.34
N GLU A 147 -13.83 7.37 20.50
CA GLU A 147 -15.22 7.05 20.86
C GLU A 147 -16.23 7.65 19.88
N GLY A 148 -15.91 8.80 19.25
CA GLY A 148 -16.78 9.47 18.30
C GLY A 148 -16.98 8.69 17.00
N ARG A 149 -15.98 7.90 16.61
CA ARG A 149 -16.00 7.08 15.39
C ARG A 149 -16.06 5.58 15.68
N ASN A 150 -16.05 5.20 16.96
CA ASN A 150 -15.97 3.80 17.41
C ASN A 150 -14.80 3.05 16.76
N LEU A 151 -13.61 3.67 16.78
CA LEU A 151 -12.39 3.15 16.19
C LEU A 151 -11.27 3.13 17.22
N THR A 152 -10.36 2.17 17.10
CA THR A 152 -9.07 2.17 17.80
C THR A 152 -7.98 2.57 16.81
N ILE A 153 -7.25 3.63 17.12
CA ILE A 153 -6.10 4.09 16.32
C ILE A 153 -4.85 3.47 16.94
N MET A 154 -4.08 2.76 16.13
CA MET A 154 -2.77 2.26 16.51
C MET A 154 -1.71 3.17 15.89
N GLU A 155 -0.95 3.85 16.74
CA GLU A 155 0.23 4.61 16.32
C GLU A 155 1.50 3.77 16.53
N ILE A 156 2.31 3.69 15.49
CA ILE A 156 3.61 3.02 15.54
C ILE A 156 4.69 4.06 15.23
N SER A 157 5.50 4.39 16.24
CA SER A 157 6.71 5.20 16.08
C SER A 157 7.92 4.29 16.00
N SER A 158 8.58 4.28 14.86
CA SER A 158 9.75 3.43 14.61
C SER A 158 10.72 4.15 13.68
N PRO A 159 12.04 3.95 13.85
CA PRO A 159 13.01 4.42 12.85
C PRO A 159 12.68 3.83 11.50
N ASP A 160 12.73 4.68 10.47
CA ASP A 160 12.51 4.25 9.09
C ASP A 160 13.59 3.26 8.68
N ARG A 161 13.15 2.17 8.05
CA ARG A 161 14.03 1.10 7.57
C ARG A 161 13.37 0.35 6.42
N PRO A 162 14.18 -0.16 5.48
CA PRO A 162 13.68 -1.00 4.41
C PRO A 162 12.82 -2.18 4.94
N GLY A 163 11.66 -2.40 4.34
CA GLY A 163 10.73 -3.49 4.68
C GLY A 163 9.86 -3.26 5.90
N LEU A 164 9.90 -2.08 6.53
CA LEU A 164 9.13 -1.82 7.75
C LEU A 164 7.64 -2.04 7.54
N LEU A 165 7.04 -1.40 6.53
CA LEU A 165 5.61 -1.52 6.24
C LEU A 165 5.22 -2.93 5.82
N ALA A 166 6.03 -3.59 4.99
CA ALA A 166 5.80 -4.98 4.61
C ALA A 166 5.84 -5.93 5.83
N GLN A 167 6.76 -5.68 6.79
CA GLN A 167 6.83 -6.46 8.03
C GLN A 167 5.63 -6.20 8.94
N ILE A 168 5.19 -4.94 9.08
CA ILE A 168 3.99 -4.60 9.86
C ILE A 168 2.78 -5.32 9.26
N GLY A 169 2.58 -5.22 7.94
CA GLY A 169 1.51 -5.94 7.25
C GLY A 169 1.53 -7.44 7.51
N GLN A 170 2.70 -8.09 7.40
CA GLN A 170 2.83 -9.52 7.68
C GLN A 170 2.49 -9.92 9.13
N ILE A 171 2.76 -9.03 10.09
CA ILE A 171 2.41 -9.28 11.49
C ILE A 171 0.90 -9.18 11.68
N LEU A 172 0.26 -8.15 11.10
CA LEU A 172 -1.19 -7.97 11.15
C LEU A 172 -1.92 -9.13 10.48
N ASP A 173 -1.47 -9.54 9.28
CA ASP A 173 -2.04 -10.67 8.54
C ASP A 173 -2.00 -12.02 9.29
N ARG A 174 -1.07 -12.19 10.24
CA ARG A 174 -0.96 -13.40 11.08
C ARG A 174 -1.83 -13.34 12.33
N SER A 175 -2.39 -12.20 12.64
CA SER A 175 -3.14 -11.95 13.87
C SER A 175 -4.65 -12.09 13.66
N ASP A 176 -5.10 -12.18 12.40
CA ASP A 176 -6.46 -12.51 11.98
C ASP A 176 -6.62 -14.04 11.87
#